data_37458d16bc2eb0c0e1a3e7c16207fdbc
#
_entry.id   37458d16bc2eb0c0e1a3e7c16207fdbc
#
_cell.length_a   1.000
_cell.length_b   1.000
_cell.length_c   1.000
_cell.angle_alpha   90.00
_cell.angle_beta   90.00
_cell.angle_gamma   90.00
#
_symmetry.space_group_name_H-M   'P 1'
#
loop_
_entity.id
_entity.type
_entity.pdbx_description
1 polymer ?
#
loop_
_entity_poly.entity_id
_entity_poly.type
_entity_poly.pdbx_seq_one_letter_code
_entity_poly.pdbx_strand_id
1 'polypeptide(L)'
;MREWLRDQKREDRKAIGGDIKTAQYGWPLGMPLIRKLEPGLWEVRSDIDKGIARVIFTVEHDTMILLHGFVKKSVKMPPGELKTAKARLAQLRGST
;
A
#
# COMPACT_ATOMS: atom_id res chain seq x y z
N MET A 1 -2.26 -3.08 9.86
CA MET A 1 -1.22 -2.55 8.97
C MET A 1 0.15 -2.45 9.63
N ARG A 2 0.25 -1.87 10.81
CA ARG A 2 1.51 -1.79 11.55
C ARG A 2 2.11 -3.17 11.84
N GLU A 3 1.26 -4.13 12.20
CA GLU A 3 1.70 -5.49 12.49
C GLU A 3 2.32 -6.15 11.28
N TRP A 4 1.71 -5.95 10.12
CA TRP A 4 2.25 -6.48 8.87
C TRP A 4 3.65 -5.93 8.59
N LEU A 5 3.87 -4.62 8.79
CA LEU A 5 5.18 -4.00 8.60
C LEU A 5 6.22 -4.53 9.59
N ARG A 6 5.83 -4.74 10.85
CA ARG A 6 6.72 -5.29 11.86
C ARG A 6 7.17 -6.71 11.55
N ASP A 7 6.32 -7.49 10.90
CA ASP A 7 6.59 -8.88 10.57
C ASP A 7 7.56 -9.03 9.40
N GLN A 8 7.87 -7.95 8.71
CA GLN A 8 8.84 -7.98 7.61
C GLN A 8 10.26 -7.99 8.15
N LYS A 9 11.20 -8.56 7.37
CA LYS A 9 12.62 -8.48 7.68
C LYS A 9 13.03 -7.02 7.76
N ARG A 10 14.07 -6.73 8.53
CA ARG A 10 14.55 -5.37 8.72
C ARG A 10 14.84 -4.65 7.41
N GLU A 11 15.53 -5.31 6.49
CA GLU A 11 15.87 -4.73 5.18
C GLU A 11 14.63 -4.49 4.34
N ASP A 12 13.70 -5.45 4.34
CA ASP A 12 12.45 -5.33 3.60
C ASP A 12 11.59 -4.20 4.18
N ARG A 13 11.54 -4.10 5.51
CA ARG A 13 10.81 -3.04 6.19
C ARG A 13 11.38 -1.66 5.86
N LYS A 14 12.69 -1.53 5.76
CA LYS A 14 13.35 -0.29 5.35
C LYS A 14 12.99 0.07 3.92
N ALA A 15 13.02 -0.90 3.01
CA ALA A 15 12.68 -0.68 1.61
C ALA A 15 11.22 -0.24 1.47
N ILE A 16 10.30 -0.95 2.11
CA ILE A 16 8.87 -0.63 2.06
C ILE A 16 8.62 0.76 2.67
N GLY A 17 9.17 1.02 3.85
CA GLY A 17 8.99 2.30 4.53
C GLY A 17 9.57 3.46 3.74
N GLY A 18 10.74 3.26 3.12
CA GLY A 18 11.37 4.26 2.26
C GLY A 18 10.53 4.57 1.03
N ASP A 19 9.94 3.54 0.41
CA ASP A 19 9.10 3.73 -0.76
C ASP A 19 7.78 4.42 -0.40
N ILE A 20 7.20 4.10 0.75
CA ILE A 20 6.01 4.81 1.25
C ILE A 20 6.33 6.29 1.45
N LYS A 21 7.45 6.58 2.07
CA LYS A 21 7.89 7.96 2.30
C LYS A 21 8.10 8.71 0.99
N THR A 22 8.75 8.07 0.03
CA THR A 22 8.95 8.64 -1.31
C THR A 22 7.61 8.91 -1.98
N ALA A 23 6.67 7.98 -1.87
CA ALA A 23 5.33 8.15 -2.42
C ALA A 23 4.59 9.33 -1.80
N GLN A 24 4.71 9.51 -0.48
CA GLN A 24 4.12 10.66 0.22
C GLN A 24 4.66 11.99 -0.32
N TYR A 25 5.97 12.09 -0.49
CA TYR A 25 6.58 13.33 -0.98
C TYR A 25 6.29 13.57 -2.45
N GLY A 26 6.18 12.52 -3.24
CA GLY A 26 5.95 12.63 -4.69
C GLY A 26 4.49 12.71 -5.10
N TRP A 27 3.57 12.60 -4.16
CA TRP A 27 2.15 12.62 -4.47
C TRP A 27 1.71 13.96 -5.07
N PRO A 28 0.88 13.98 -6.14
CA PRO A 28 0.26 12.83 -6.83
C PRO A 28 1.09 12.22 -7.96
N LEU A 29 2.30 12.66 -8.17
CA LEU A 29 3.18 12.14 -9.23
C LEU A 29 3.86 10.87 -8.72
N GLY A 30 3.31 9.71 -9.02
CA GLY A 30 3.74 8.51 -8.35
C GLY A 30 4.29 7.38 -9.19
N MET A 31 4.11 7.41 -10.48
CA MET A 31 4.58 6.32 -11.33
C MET A 31 6.10 6.39 -11.54
N PRO A 32 6.80 5.26 -11.54
CA PRO A 32 6.32 3.88 -11.48
C PRO A 32 6.05 3.35 -10.08
N LEU A 33 6.31 4.10 -9.03
CA LEU A 33 6.21 3.66 -7.65
C LEU A 33 4.76 3.47 -7.19
N ILE A 34 3.87 4.36 -7.62
CA ILE A 34 2.46 4.35 -7.25
C ILE A 34 1.61 3.95 -8.46
N ARG A 35 0.62 3.10 -8.22
CA ARG A 35 -0.34 2.70 -9.24
C ARG A 35 -1.75 2.88 -8.72
N LYS A 36 -2.64 3.45 -9.55
CA LYS A 36 -4.05 3.56 -9.21
C LYS A 36 -4.74 2.20 -9.46
N LEU A 37 -5.46 1.72 -8.46
CA LEU A 37 -6.20 0.45 -8.54
C LEU A 37 -7.67 0.68 -8.90
N GLU A 38 -8.32 1.58 -8.18
CA GLU A 38 -9.72 1.95 -8.35
C GLU A 38 -9.88 3.40 -7.87
N PRO A 39 -11.01 4.05 -8.13
CA PRO A 39 -11.25 5.37 -7.55
C PRO A 39 -11.09 5.34 -6.02
N GLY A 40 -10.20 6.16 -5.51
CA GLY A 40 -9.93 6.23 -4.08
C GLY A 40 -8.93 5.22 -3.55
N LEU A 41 -8.40 4.32 -4.38
CA LEU A 41 -7.42 3.31 -3.96
C LEU A 41 -6.20 3.30 -4.86
N TRP A 42 -5.03 3.36 -4.23
CA TRP A 42 -3.73 3.29 -4.89
C TRP A 42 -2.85 2.26 -4.21
N GLU A 43 -1.77 1.84 -4.87
CA GLU A 43 -0.78 0.97 -4.26
C GLU A 43 0.62 1.54 -4.41
N VAL A 44 1.45 1.32 -3.38
CA VAL A 44 2.89 1.52 -3.44
C VAL A 44 3.53 0.16 -3.65
N ARG A 45 4.45 0.07 -4.60
CA ARG A 45 5.17 -1.17 -4.93
C ARG A 45 6.61 -1.06 -4.44
N SER A 46 7.06 -2.06 -3.69
CA SER A 46 8.43 -2.10 -3.19
C SER A 46 9.07 -3.43 -3.55
N ASP A 47 10.23 -3.37 -4.17
CA ASP A 47 11.01 -4.58 -4.43
C ASP A 47 11.68 -5.05 -3.14
N ILE A 48 11.42 -6.29 -2.77
CA ILE A 48 12.03 -6.91 -1.60
C ILE A 48 12.67 -8.22 -2.00
N ASP A 49 13.41 -8.82 -1.07
CA ASP A 49 14.21 -10.03 -1.34
C ASP A 49 13.40 -11.16 -1.99
N LYS A 50 12.19 -11.42 -1.53
CA LYS A 50 11.39 -12.57 -1.98
C LYS A 50 10.22 -12.21 -2.88
N GLY A 51 10.18 -11.02 -3.43
CA GLY A 51 9.08 -10.62 -4.31
C GLY A 51 8.83 -9.13 -4.31
N ILE A 52 7.58 -8.76 -4.51
CA ILE A 52 7.17 -7.37 -4.52
C ILE A 52 6.17 -7.15 -3.38
N ALA A 53 6.55 -6.29 -2.45
CA ALA A 53 5.62 -5.87 -1.41
C ALA A 53 4.69 -4.81 -1.98
N ARG A 54 3.42 -4.90 -1.65
CA ARG A 54 2.42 -3.94 -2.11
C ARG A 54 1.67 -3.39 -0.90
N VAL A 55 1.54 -2.08 -0.85
CA VAL A 55 0.80 -1.41 0.22
C VAL A 55 -0.32 -0.62 -0.42
N ILE A 56 -1.56 -0.97 -0.10
CA ILE A 56 -2.73 -0.29 -0.64
C ILE A 56 -3.09 0.84 0.32
N PHE A 57 -3.33 2.02 -0.24
CA PHE A 57 -3.62 3.21 0.55
C PHE A 57 -4.72 4.06 -0.10
N THR A 58 -5.29 4.94 0.70
CA THR A 58 -6.18 6.00 0.24
C THR A 58 -5.62 7.34 0.70
N VAL A 59 -6.16 8.41 0.16
CA VAL A 59 -5.78 9.78 0.59
C VAL A 59 -7.03 10.49 1.08
N GLU A 60 -6.96 10.98 2.31
CA GLU A 60 -8.02 11.77 2.93
C GLU A 60 -7.41 13.07 3.44
N HIS A 61 -7.94 14.21 2.99
CA HIS A 61 -7.45 15.52 3.44
C HIS A 61 -5.92 15.66 3.37
N ASP A 62 -5.34 15.28 2.24
CA ASP A 62 -3.89 15.30 2.00
C ASP A 62 -3.09 14.35 2.88
N THR A 63 -3.75 13.43 3.57
CA THR A 63 -3.09 12.42 4.39
C THR A 63 -3.18 11.05 3.71
N MET A 64 -2.03 10.40 3.58
CA MET A 64 -1.96 9.03 3.09
C MET A 64 -2.33 8.07 4.22
N ILE A 65 -3.37 7.27 4.02
CA ILE A 65 -3.82 6.29 5.00
C ILE A 65 -3.57 4.90 4.44
N LEU A 66 -2.71 4.14 5.11
CA LEU A 66 -2.36 2.78 4.71
C LEU A 66 -3.47 1.83 5.14
N LEU A 67 -4.00 1.06 4.19
CA LEU A 67 -5.12 0.17 4.42
C LEU A 67 -4.72 -1.30 4.54
N HIS A 68 -3.82 -1.76 3.69
CA HIS A 68 -3.48 -3.18 3.63
C HIS A 68 -2.14 -3.39 2.96
N GLY A 69 -1.35 -4.31 3.48
CA GLY A 69 -0.06 -4.67 2.91
C GLY A 69 0.02 -6.17 2.67
N PHE A 70 0.71 -6.56 1.61
CA PHE A 70 0.94 -7.97 1.30
C PHE A 70 2.14 -8.11 0.37
N VAL A 71 2.70 -9.32 0.32
CA VAL A 71 3.78 -9.65 -0.59
C VAL A 71 3.23 -10.52 -1.71
N LYS A 72 3.60 -10.19 -2.93
CA LYS A 72 3.04 -10.82 -4.12
C LYS A 72 4.13 -11.25 -5.06
N LYS A 73 3.99 -12.46 -5.60
CA LYS A 73 4.93 -13.03 -6.56
C LYS A 73 4.41 -13.00 -8.01
N SER A 74 3.14 -12.71 -8.22
CA SER A 74 2.54 -12.65 -9.54
C SER A 74 2.20 -11.23 -9.95
N VAL A 75 1.95 -11.02 -11.24
CA VAL A 75 1.65 -9.69 -11.77
C VAL A 75 0.24 -9.23 -11.41
N LYS A 76 -0.71 -10.15 -11.30
CA LYS A 76 -2.11 -9.80 -11.06
C LYS A 76 -2.39 -9.53 -9.58
N MET A 77 -3.23 -8.53 -9.31
CA MET A 77 -3.72 -8.27 -7.97
C MET A 77 -4.65 -9.39 -7.51
N PRO A 78 -4.34 -10.11 -6.41
CA PRO A 78 -5.26 -11.13 -5.91
C PRO A 78 -6.57 -10.48 -5.45
N PRO A 79 -7.73 -11.02 -5.86
CA PRO A 79 -9.02 -10.40 -5.50
C PRO A 79 -9.27 -10.26 -4.01
N GLY A 80 -8.78 -11.21 -3.20
CA GLY A 80 -8.94 -11.16 -1.76
C GLY A 80 -8.22 -9.98 -1.11
N GLU A 81 -7.04 -9.63 -1.64
CA GLU A 81 -6.26 -8.51 -1.11
C GLU A 81 -6.95 -7.18 -1.38
N LEU A 82 -7.47 -7.01 -2.59
CA LEU A 82 -8.21 -5.81 -2.96
C LEU A 82 -9.50 -5.71 -2.14
N LYS A 83 -10.21 -6.82 -1.97
CA LYS A 83 -11.43 -6.88 -1.18
C LYS A 83 -11.18 -6.44 0.26
N THR A 84 -10.09 -6.88 0.87
CA THR A 84 -9.71 -6.49 2.23
C THR A 84 -9.47 -4.98 2.31
N ALA A 85 -8.75 -4.42 1.35
CA ALA A 85 -8.48 -2.99 1.31
C ALA A 85 -9.78 -2.19 1.16
N LYS A 86 -10.68 -2.64 0.30
CA LYS A 86 -11.98 -1.98 0.10
C LYS A 86 -12.83 -2.01 1.36
N ALA A 87 -12.83 -3.14 2.07
CA ALA A 87 -13.55 -3.26 3.33
C ALA A 87 -13.01 -2.29 4.39
N ARG A 88 -11.68 -2.16 4.48
CA ARG A 88 -11.06 -1.23 5.41
C ARG A 88 -11.34 0.22 5.04
N LEU A 89 -11.36 0.54 3.76
CA LEU A 89 -11.73 1.87 3.30
C LEU A 89 -13.17 2.21 3.68
N ALA A 90 -14.09 1.25 3.51
CA ALA A 90 -15.49 1.43 3.90
C ALA A 90 -15.62 1.66 5.40
N GLN A 91 -14.87 0.93 6.22
CA GLN A 91 -14.84 1.13 7.67
C GLN A 91 -14.34 2.53 8.02
N LEU A 92 -13.29 2.98 7.37
CA LEU A 92 -12.74 4.32 7.58
C LEU A 92 -13.77 5.40 7.30
N ARG A 93 -14.48 5.28 6.17
CA ARG A 93 -15.50 6.25 5.77
C ARG A 93 -16.77 6.14 6.60
N GLY A 94 -17.10 4.94 7.03
CA GLY A 94 -18.28 4.70 7.86
C GLY A 94 -18.12 5.16 9.30
N SER A 95 -16.88 5.40 9.74
CA SER A 95 -16.60 5.84 11.12
C SER A 95 -16.73 7.35 11.31
N THR A 96 -17.00 8.06 10.25
CA THR A 96 -17.17 9.54 10.29
C THR A 96 -18.66 9.97 10.30
#